data_8a1e03d5ec6401ed136bf79c270c3d27
#
_entry.id   8a1e03d5ec6401ed136bf79c270c3d27
#
_cell.length_a   1.000
_cell.length_b   1.000
_cell.length_c   1.000
_cell.angle_alpha   90.00
_cell.angle_beta   90.00
_cell.angle_gamma   90.00
#
_symmetry.space_group_name_H-M   'P 1'
#
loop_
_entity.id
_entity.type
_entity.pdbx_description
1 polymer ?
#
loop_
_entity_poly.entity_id
_entity_poly.type
_entity_poly.pdbx_seq_one_letter_code
_entity_poly.pdbx_strand_id
1 'polypeptide(L)'
;MFKGFKKIALMATFVVTAVLGTIGSAQTALAAYIAPPSTVGEAVVLIDADTKEILFAKNPDKWMHPASTTKMVTLLTALELKGTQLDELATISSYATSMEESNLGVRVGDQITLEAVLEGMMVASGNDAAVVVAENVSGSVEKFGKDMTRIAAKAGAKNSVFLNPHGLTQMGHHSTARDLAMIAAYGMKYQMFRDKVANDYYKVPYQNRAPVTIRTTNHFIRNKYPGANGLKTGFTNAAGECLIASATRNGHTMIVVMLNDDNRWDEAVQFLDYGFKLRGVI
;
A
#
# COMPACT_ATOMS: atom_id res chain seq x y z
N MET A 1 54.73 82.25 -37.49
CA MET A 1 53.27 82.11 -37.46
C MET A 1 52.95 80.63 -37.24
N PHE A 2 52.91 80.17 -35.97
CA PHE A 2 52.30 78.92 -35.59
C PHE A 2 52.09 78.94 -34.06
N LYS A 3 50.81 78.87 -33.66
CA LYS A 3 50.38 78.94 -32.28
C LYS A 3 50.52 77.50 -31.65
N GLY A 4 51.23 77.47 -30.52
CA GLY A 4 51.32 76.23 -29.72
C GLY A 4 50.07 75.96 -28.92
N PHE A 5 49.59 74.70 -28.94
CA PHE A 5 48.57 74.22 -28.04
C PHE A 5 49.23 73.53 -26.84
N LYS A 6 48.99 74.04 -25.63
CA LYS A 6 49.35 73.42 -24.36
C LYS A 6 48.37 72.29 -24.09
N LYS A 7 48.87 71.08 -23.94
CA LYS A 7 48.07 69.94 -23.42
C LYS A 7 48.10 70.00 -21.90
N ILE A 8 46.91 70.14 -21.33
CA ILE A 8 46.68 70.01 -19.89
C ILE A 8 46.42 68.50 -19.67
N ALA A 9 47.30 67.84 -18.87
CA ALA A 9 47.10 66.43 -18.41
C ALA A 9 46.23 66.45 -17.16
N LEU A 10 45.05 65.89 -17.24
CA LEU A 10 44.13 65.69 -16.12
C LEU A 10 44.46 64.31 -15.49
N MET A 11 45.05 64.34 -14.30
CA MET A 11 45.27 63.19 -13.50
C MET A 11 43.93 62.78 -12.85
N ALA A 12 43.32 61.68 -13.33
CA ALA A 12 42.17 61.05 -12.66
C ALA A 12 42.70 60.11 -11.63
N THR A 13 42.50 60.41 -10.35
CA THR A 13 42.79 59.51 -9.23
C THR A 13 41.64 58.50 -9.12
N PHE A 14 41.89 57.27 -9.49
CA PHE A 14 40.95 56.12 -9.22
C PHE A 14 41.09 55.71 -7.77
N VAL A 15 40.05 55.97 -6.96
CA VAL A 15 39.88 55.37 -5.63
C VAL A 15 39.26 53.99 -5.85
N VAL A 16 40.05 52.93 -5.70
CA VAL A 16 39.58 51.59 -5.68
C VAL A 16 39.07 51.29 -4.27
N THR A 17 37.76 51.38 -4.08
CA THR A 17 37.10 50.86 -2.87
C THR A 17 37.03 49.34 -2.99
N ALA A 18 37.88 48.60 -2.24
CA ALA A 18 37.79 47.16 -2.09
C ALA A 18 36.54 46.82 -1.25
N VAL A 19 35.46 46.40 -1.91
CA VAL A 19 34.34 45.76 -1.26
C VAL A 19 34.78 44.33 -0.96
N LEU A 20 35.21 44.06 0.27
CA LEU A 20 35.35 42.71 0.80
C LEU A 20 33.95 42.10 0.95
N GLY A 21 33.45 41.55 -0.15
CA GLY A 21 32.29 40.65 -0.13
C GLY A 21 32.69 39.37 0.61
N THR A 22 32.08 39.12 1.77
CA THR A 22 32.12 37.84 2.44
C THR A 22 31.42 36.82 1.53
N ILE A 23 32.21 36.02 0.81
CA ILE A 23 31.72 34.83 0.13
C ILE A 23 31.32 33.86 1.23
N GLY A 24 30.05 33.92 1.65
CA GLY A 24 29.45 32.87 2.44
C GLY A 24 29.53 31.58 1.63
N SER A 25 30.43 30.71 2.02
CA SER A 25 30.47 29.34 1.50
C SER A 25 29.12 28.68 1.79
N ALA A 26 28.23 28.69 0.80
CA ALA A 26 27.09 27.82 0.80
C ALA A 26 27.63 26.37 0.76
N GLN A 27 27.85 25.82 1.92
CA GLN A 27 28.16 24.41 2.08
C GLN A 27 26.85 23.69 1.69
N THR A 28 26.71 23.32 0.41
CA THR A 28 25.74 22.33 -0.01
C THR A 28 26.15 21.03 0.70
N ALA A 29 25.46 20.73 1.81
CA ALA A 29 25.57 19.43 2.43
C ALA A 29 25.15 18.41 1.35
N LEU A 30 26.11 17.69 0.76
CA LEU A 30 25.78 16.51 -0.02
C LEU A 30 25.06 15.58 0.94
N ALA A 31 23.75 15.40 0.74
CA ALA A 31 23.02 14.36 1.46
C ALA A 31 23.75 13.03 1.21
N ALA A 32 24.17 12.36 2.28
CA ALA A 32 24.87 11.09 2.17
C ALA A 32 23.98 10.14 1.35
N TYR A 33 24.55 9.54 0.29
CA TYR A 33 23.82 8.55 -0.51
C TYR A 33 23.51 7.34 0.36
N ILE A 34 22.22 7.07 0.55
CA ILE A 34 21.73 5.88 1.24
C ILE A 34 21.42 4.84 0.17
N ALA A 35 22.22 3.78 0.10
CA ALA A 35 22.00 2.71 -0.87
C ALA A 35 20.69 1.95 -0.55
N PRO A 36 19.86 1.66 -1.55
CA PRO A 36 18.67 0.85 -1.35
C PRO A 36 19.04 -0.59 -0.99
N PRO A 37 18.17 -1.31 -0.25
CA PRO A 37 18.34 -2.74 -0.01
C PRO A 37 18.33 -3.55 -1.31
N SER A 38 18.99 -4.70 -1.30
CA SER A 38 18.83 -5.72 -2.34
C SER A 38 17.53 -6.50 -2.14
N THR A 39 16.99 -7.11 -3.21
CA THR A 39 15.78 -7.92 -3.12
C THR A 39 15.79 -9.10 -4.08
N VAL A 40 15.33 -10.26 -3.61
CA VAL A 40 15.03 -11.44 -4.44
C VAL A 40 13.62 -11.33 -5.05
N GLY A 41 12.74 -10.51 -4.49
CA GLY A 41 11.39 -10.30 -5.00
C GLY A 41 11.35 -10.00 -6.49
N GLU A 42 10.40 -10.59 -7.20
CA GLU A 42 10.28 -10.44 -8.65
C GLU A 42 9.82 -9.03 -9.05
N ALA A 43 8.86 -8.46 -8.31
CA ALA A 43 8.45 -7.06 -8.44
C ALA A 43 8.30 -6.42 -7.07
N VAL A 44 9.00 -5.30 -6.84
CA VAL A 44 9.03 -4.60 -5.55
C VAL A 44 8.85 -3.11 -5.77
N VAL A 45 7.99 -2.48 -4.97
CA VAL A 45 7.80 -1.02 -4.92
C VAL A 45 7.74 -0.57 -3.47
N LEU A 46 8.55 0.42 -3.11
CA LEU A 46 8.45 1.17 -1.86
C LEU A 46 7.96 2.58 -2.17
N ILE A 47 6.92 3.04 -1.47
CA ILE A 47 6.42 4.41 -1.58
C ILE A 47 6.29 5.07 -0.20
N ASP A 48 6.40 6.40 -0.21
CA ASP A 48 5.84 7.25 0.81
C ASP A 48 4.34 7.42 0.51
N ALA A 49 3.48 6.94 1.41
CA ALA A 49 2.04 6.89 1.17
C ALA A 49 1.39 8.28 1.17
N ASP A 50 1.98 9.25 1.86
CA ASP A 50 1.45 10.60 2.02
C ASP A 50 1.69 11.41 0.74
N THR A 51 2.91 11.33 0.19
CA THR A 51 3.31 12.05 -1.03
C THR A 51 3.08 11.25 -2.31
N LYS A 52 2.97 9.90 -2.20
CA LYS A 52 2.96 8.93 -3.30
C LYS A 52 4.28 8.88 -4.09
N GLU A 53 5.35 9.42 -3.53
CA GLU A 53 6.68 9.31 -4.11
C GLU A 53 7.18 7.87 -4.07
N ILE A 54 7.67 7.36 -5.19
CA ILE A 54 8.30 6.05 -5.28
C ILE A 54 9.76 6.19 -4.83
N LEU A 55 10.09 5.55 -3.71
CA LEU A 55 11.43 5.58 -3.12
C LEU A 55 12.32 4.45 -3.62
N PHE A 56 11.69 3.36 -4.06
CA PHE A 56 12.36 2.22 -4.70
C PHE A 56 11.41 1.51 -5.66
N ALA A 57 11.94 1.02 -6.78
CA ALA A 57 11.17 0.21 -7.72
C ALA A 57 12.05 -0.84 -8.43
N LYS A 58 11.58 -2.08 -8.43
CA LYS A 58 12.08 -3.20 -9.25
C LYS A 58 10.89 -3.79 -10.00
N ASN A 59 10.93 -3.82 -11.32
CA ASN A 59 9.85 -4.32 -12.17
C ASN A 59 8.45 -3.78 -11.80
N PRO A 60 8.27 -2.47 -11.53
CA PRO A 60 7.08 -1.92 -10.88
C PRO A 60 5.79 -2.16 -11.66
N ASP A 61 5.88 -2.26 -12.99
CA ASP A 61 4.74 -2.36 -13.91
C ASP A 61 4.58 -3.78 -14.51
N LYS A 62 5.34 -4.75 -14.00
CA LYS A 62 5.19 -6.14 -14.41
C LYS A 62 3.85 -6.69 -13.95
N TRP A 63 3.10 -7.32 -14.86
CA TRP A 63 1.85 -8.01 -14.55
C TRP A 63 2.15 -9.26 -13.73
N MET A 64 1.54 -9.33 -12.55
CA MET A 64 1.72 -10.42 -11.59
C MET A 64 0.36 -10.88 -11.08
N HIS A 65 0.27 -12.14 -10.65
CA HIS A 65 -0.86 -12.60 -9.85
C HIS A 65 -0.75 -12.02 -8.43
N PRO A 66 -1.76 -11.28 -7.95
CA PRO A 66 -1.67 -10.60 -6.65
C PRO A 66 -1.96 -11.53 -5.46
N ALA A 67 -2.45 -12.74 -5.70
CA ALA A 67 -2.94 -13.64 -4.65
C ALA A 67 -3.90 -12.92 -3.68
N SER A 68 -3.91 -13.29 -2.40
CA SER A 68 -4.79 -12.69 -1.39
C SER A 68 -4.52 -11.22 -1.07
N THR A 69 -3.48 -10.56 -1.66
CA THR A 69 -3.37 -9.10 -1.59
C THR A 69 -4.54 -8.41 -2.28
N THR A 70 -5.24 -9.11 -3.20
CA THR A 70 -6.53 -8.74 -3.79
C THR A 70 -7.57 -8.33 -2.74
N LYS A 71 -7.59 -8.97 -1.55
CA LYS A 71 -8.57 -8.67 -0.50
C LYS A 71 -8.46 -7.26 0.07
N MET A 72 -7.30 -6.62 -0.07
CA MET A 72 -7.16 -5.19 0.21
C MET A 72 -8.03 -4.34 -0.73
N VAL A 73 -8.09 -4.72 -2.01
CA VAL A 73 -8.95 -4.06 -3.01
C VAL A 73 -10.42 -4.36 -2.75
N THR A 74 -10.74 -5.60 -2.32
CA THR A 74 -12.08 -6.01 -1.89
C THR A 74 -12.58 -5.15 -0.73
N LEU A 75 -11.76 -4.99 0.32
CA LEU A 75 -12.08 -4.11 1.44
C LEU A 75 -12.33 -2.67 0.97
N LEU A 76 -11.43 -2.10 0.21
CA LEU A 76 -11.55 -0.74 -0.31
C LEU A 76 -12.83 -0.56 -1.14
N THR A 77 -13.14 -1.53 -2.01
CA THR A 77 -14.34 -1.50 -2.86
C THR A 77 -15.62 -1.54 -2.03
N ALA A 78 -15.68 -2.39 -1.01
CA ALA A 78 -16.83 -2.46 -0.10
C ALA A 78 -17.03 -1.14 0.65
N LEU A 79 -15.96 -0.53 1.17
CA LEU A 79 -16.02 0.76 1.85
C LEU A 79 -16.48 1.90 0.93
N GLU A 80 -16.05 1.90 -0.31
CA GLU A 80 -16.44 2.92 -1.30
C GLU A 80 -17.91 2.80 -1.76
N LEU A 81 -18.45 1.58 -1.82
CA LEU A 81 -19.78 1.33 -2.36
C LEU A 81 -20.88 1.26 -1.30
N LYS A 82 -20.58 0.70 -0.12
CA LYS A 82 -21.54 0.54 0.97
C LYS A 82 -21.44 1.63 2.03
N GLY A 83 -20.26 2.24 2.21
CA GLY A 83 -20.07 3.33 3.15
C GLY A 83 -20.52 2.98 4.57
N THR A 84 -21.64 3.54 5.01
CA THR A 84 -22.19 3.34 6.35
C THR A 84 -23.12 2.13 6.49
N GLN A 85 -23.45 1.40 5.41
CA GLN A 85 -24.36 0.24 5.42
C GLN A 85 -23.62 -1.08 5.68
N LEU A 86 -22.69 -1.08 6.61
CA LEU A 86 -21.88 -2.27 6.95
C LEU A 86 -22.39 -3.02 8.19
N ASP A 87 -23.32 -2.43 8.94
CA ASP A 87 -23.99 -3.01 10.10
C ASP A 87 -25.14 -3.96 9.72
N GLU A 88 -25.54 -3.99 8.45
CA GLU A 88 -26.52 -4.94 7.93
C GLU A 88 -26.01 -6.38 8.04
N LEU A 89 -26.94 -7.32 8.31
CA LEU A 89 -26.63 -8.76 8.30
C LEU A 89 -26.30 -9.21 6.88
N ALA A 90 -25.16 -9.87 6.72
CA ALA A 90 -24.73 -10.41 5.45
C ALA A 90 -25.53 -11.69 5.10
N THR A 91 -25.99 -11.78 3.86
CA THR A 91 -26.51 -13.02 3.29
C THR A 91 -25.36 -13.92 2.88
N ILE A 92 -25.35 -15.17 3.34
CA ILE A 92 -24.29 -16.13 3.06
C ILE A 92 -24.83 -17.20 2.13
N SER A 93 -24.30 -17.25 0.91
CA SER A 93 -24.68 -18.22 -0.11
C SER A 93 -23.99 -19.59 0.09
N SER A 94 -24.54 -20.63 -0.51
CA SER A 94 -23.88 -21.92 -0.61
C SER A 94 -22.60 -21.86 -1.43
N TYR A 95 -22.55 -20.97 -2.41
CA TYR A 95 -21.33 -20.75 -3.20
C TYR A 95 -20.19 -20.18 -2.34
N ALA A 96 -20.47 -19.17 -1.51
CA ALA A 96 -19.46 -18.65 -0.59
C ALA A 96 -18.91 -19.74 0.34
N THR A 97 -19.79 -20.60 0.89
CA THR A 97 -19.37 -21.69 1.81
C THR A 97 -18.65 -22.85 1.12
N SER A 98 -18.68 -22.95 -0.20
CA SER A 98 -17.96 -23.95 -0.99
C SER A 98 -16.52 -23.54 -1.34
N MET A 99 -16.10 -22.33 -0.97
CA MET A 99 -14.74 -21.87 -1.26
C MET A 99 -13.71 -22.71 -0.52
N GLU A 100 -12.68 -23.14 -1.25
CA GLU A 100 -11.55 -23.89 -0.72
C GLU A 100 -10.45 -22.94 -0.22
N GLU A 101 -9.45 -23.51 0.47
CA GLU A 101 -8.28 -22.85 1.08
C GLU A 101 -8.65 -21.96 2.25
N SER A 102 -7.87 -20.88 2.50
CA SER A 102 -8.07 -19.96 3.64
C SER A 102 -9.52 -19.51 3.80
N ASN A 103 -10.19 -19.90 4.87
CA ASN A 103 -11.59 -19.59 5.12
C ASN A 103 -11.81 -18.94 6.50
N LEU A 104 -12.81 -18.07 6.59
CA LEU A 104 -13.35 -17.56 7.85
C LEU A 104 -14.24 -18.64 8.52
N GLY A 105 -14.77 -19.55 7.73
CA GLY A 105 -15.67 -20.62 8.18
C GLY A 105 -17.10 -20.14 8.38
N VAL A 106 -17.58 -19.26 7.49
CA VAL A 106 -18.99 -18.84 7.45
C VAL A 106 -19.89 -20.00 6.99
N ARG A 107 -21.14 -20.00 7.45
CA ARG A 107 -22.13 -21.02 7.13
C ARG A 107 -23.40 -20.37 6.61
N VAL A 108 -24.12 -21.06 5.72
CA VAL A 108 -25.46 -20.61 5.33
C VAL A 108 -26.33 -20.50 6.59
N GLY A 109 -26.97 -19.35 6.76
CA GLY A 109 -27.81 -19.05 7.93
C GLY A 109 -27.07 -18.43 9.12
N ASP A 110 -25.75 -18.25 9.07
CA ASP A 110 -25.04 -17.45 10.08
C ASP A 110 -25.58 -16.01 10.09
N GLN A 111 -25.79 -15.49 11.29
CA GLN A 111 -26.16 -14.09 11.52
C GLN A 111 -24.90 -13.30 11.90
N ILE A 112 -24.36 -12.60 10.96
CA ILE A 112 -23.12 -11.82 11.08
C ILE A 112 -23.25 -10.55 10.22
N THR A 113 -22.75 -9.41 10.71
CA THR A 113 -22.78 -8.16 9.94
C THR A 113 -21.74 -8.17 8.81
N LEU A 114 -22.01 -7.40 7.76
CA LEU A 114 -21.06 -7.24 6.65
C LEU A 114 -19.73 -6.65 7.15
N GLU A 115 -19.77 -5.76 8.14
CA GLU A 115 -18.56 -5.22 8.78
C GLU A 115 -17.72 -6.32 9.41
N ALA A 116 -18.34 -7.24 10.16
CA ALA A 116 -17.65 -8.34 10.81
C ALA A 116 -17.09 -9.35 9.80
N VAL A 117 -17.78 -9.56 8.67
CA VAL A 117 -17.27 -10.37 7.55
C VAL A 117 -16.03 -9.73 6.92
N LEU A 118 -16.05 -8.39 6.67
CA LEU A 118 -14.89 -7.65 6.15
C LEU A 118 -13.68 -7.76 7.08
N GLU A 119 -13.89 -7.60 8.39
CA GLU A 119 -12.84 -7.78 9.40
C GLU A 119 -12.26 -9.19 9.37
N GLY A 120 -13.14 -10.20 9.43
CA GLY A 120 -12.76 -11.61 9.37
C GLY A 120 -12.02 -11.96 8.07
N MET A 121 -12.45 -11.41 6.93
CA MET A 121 -11.78 -11.55 5.64
C MET A 121 -10.33 -11.05 5.69
N MET A 122 -10.10 -9.88 6.29
CA MET A 122 -8.77 -9.30 6.36
C MET A 122 -7.86 -10.08 7.31
N VAL A 123 -8.35 -10.46 8.48
CA VAL A 123 -7.58 -11.17 9.52
C VAL A 123 -7.30 -12.62 9.14
N ALA A 124 -8.32 -13.40 8.79
CA ALA A 124 -8.16 -14.82 8.42
C ALA A 124 -7.76 -15.03 6.96
N SER A 125 -7.78 -13.98 6.15
CA SER A 125 -7.62 -14.10 4.69
C SER A 125 -8.71 -14.95 4.03
N GLY A 126 -9.95 -14.98 4.59
CA GLY A 126 -11.02 -15.88 4.17
C GLY A 126 -11.48 -15.65 2.73
N ASN A 127 -11.43 -16.71 1.89
CA ASN A 127 -11.93 -16.68 0.52
C ASN A 127 -13.47 -16.69 0.51
N ASP A 128 -14.06 -17.50 1.41
CA ASP A 128 -15.49 -17.53 1.68
C ASP A 128 -16.03 -16.14 2.06
N ALA A 129 -15.38 -15.48 3.01
CA ALA A 129 -15.74 -14.13 3.44
C ALA A 129 -15.63 -13.10 2.29
N ALA A 130 -14.61 -13.22 1.41
CA ALA A 130 -14.48 -12.35 0.26
C ALA A 130 -15.64 -12.51 -0.74
N VAL A 131 -16.11 -13.75 -0.96
CA VAL A 131 -17.30 -14.01 -1.78
C VAL A 131 -18.55 -13.42 -1.14
N VAL A 132 -18.77 -13.62 0.18
CA VAL A 132 -19.88 -13.00 0.92
C VAL A 132 -19.88 -11.48 0.72
N VAL A 133 -18.72 -10.83 0.85
CA VAL A 133 -18.60 -9.39 0.60
C VAL A 133 -19.04 -9.02 -0.81
N ALA A 134 -18.53 -9.74 -1.82
CA ALA A 134 -18.85 -9.44 -3.22
C ALA A 134 -20.34 -9.56 -3.53
N GLU A 135 -20.99 -10.62 -3.04
CA GLU A 135 -22.41 -10.85 -3.27
C GLU A 135 -23.29 -9.83 -2.56
N ASN A 136 -22.94 -9.44 -1.33
CA ASN A 136 -23.72 -8.45 -0.56
C ASN A 136 -23.50 -7.00 -1.02
N VAL A 137 -22.33 -6.68 -1.59
CA VAL A 137 -22.03 -5.32 -2.05
C VAL A 137 -22.54 -5.06 -3.46
N SER A 138 -22.29 -5.99 -4.40
CA SER A 138 -22.58 -5.79 -5.83
C SER A 138 -23.60 -6.80 -6.40
N GLY A 139 -24.07 -7.74 -5.58
CA GLY A 139 -25.06 -8.77 -5.97
C GLY A 139 -24.46 -9.97 -6.69
N SER A 140 -23.18 -9.92 -7.13
CA SER A 140 -22.47 -11.08 -7.69
C SER A 140 -20.96 -10.84 -7.70
N VAL A 141 -20.19 -11.94 -7.71
CA VAL A 141 -18.71 -11.92 -7.83
C VAL A 141 -18.26 -11.22 -9.11
N GLU A 142 -18.95 -11.46 -10.23
CA GLU A 142 -18.60 -10.85 -11.53
C GLU A 142 -18.77 -9.32 -11.52
N LYS A 143 -19.92 -8.82 -11.02
CA LYS A 143 -20.16 -7.38 -10.89
C LYS A 143 -19.17 -6.74 -9.95
N PHE A 144 -18.90 -7.39 -8.82
CA PHE A 144 -17.94 -6.90 -7.84
C PHE A 144 -16.52 -6.81 -8.42
N GLY A 145 -16.08 -7.77 -9.24
CA GLY A 145 -14.80 -7.72 -9.94
C GLY A 145 -14.68 -6.48 -10.86
N LYS A 146 -15.76 -6.13 -11.56
CA LYS A 146 -15.83 -4.90 -12.37
C LYS A 146 -15.74 -3.64 -11.48
N ASP A 147 -16.42 -3.65 -10.34
CA ASP A 147 -16.35 -2.56 -9.36
C ASP A 147 -14.95 -2.44 -8.76
N MET A 148 -14.31 -3.56 -8.38
CA MET A 148 -12.93 -3.58 -7.90
C MET A 148 -11.97 -2.92 -8.89
N THR A 149 -12.06 -3.29 -10.17
CA THR A 149 -11.23 -2.72 -11.23
C THR A 149 -11.46 -1.22 -11.38
N ARG A 150 -12.73 -0.77 -11.33
CA ARG A 150 -13.09 0.65 -11.38
C ARG A 150 -12.58 1.43 -10.16
N ILE A 151 -12.70 0.88 -8.95
CA ILE A 151 -12.19 1.52 -7.73
C ILE A 151 -10.66 1.53 -7.71
N ALA A 152 -10.00 0.48 -8.17
CA ALA A 152 -8.56 0.47 -8.34
C ALA A 152 -8.09 1.57 -9.30
N ALA A 153 -8.77 1.76 -10.43
CA ALA A 153 -8.47 2.85 -11.37
C ALA A 153 -8.67 4.23 -10.70
N LYS A 154 -9.73 4.43 -9.90
CA LYS A 154 -9.94 5.65 -9.10
C LYS A 154 -8.79 5.89 -8.12
N ALA A 155 -8.22 4.84 -7.55
CA ALA A 155 -7.06 4.92 -6.65
C ALA A 155 -5.75 5.25 -7.37
N GLY A 156 -5.72 5.17 -8.71
CA GLY A 156 -4.56 5.46 -9.54
C GLY A 156 -3.90 4.25 -10.19
N ALA A 157 -4.47 3.04 -10.06
CA ALA A 157 -4.02 1.85 -10.76
C ALA A 157 -4.33 1.96 -12.26
N LYS A 158 -3.38 1.54 -13.11
CA LYS A 158 -3.49 1.65 -14.57
C LYS A 158 -3.40 0.31 -15.29
N ASN A 159 -2.83 -0.69 -14.65
CA ASN A 159 -2.47 -1.99 -15.21
C ASN A 159 -3.00 -3.14 -14.35
N SER A 160 -4.23 -3.00 -13.83
CA SER A 160 -4.84 -4.01 -12.94
C SER A 160 -6.23 -4.38 -13.42
N VAL A 161 -6.51 -5.67 -13.38
CA VAL A 161 -7.85 -6.24 -13.65
C VAL A 161 -8.17 -7.22 -12.53
N PHE A 162 -9.26 -6.98 -11.82
CA PHE A 162 -9.74 -7.84 -10.76
C PHE A 162 -11.01 -8.58 -11.24
N LEU A 163 -10.96 -9.91 -11.24
CA LEU A 163 -12.07 -10.77 -11.70
C LEU A 163 -12.76 -11.50 -10.56
N ASN A 164 -12.11 -11.58 -9.40
CA ASN A 164 -12.64 -12.20 -8.21
C ASN A 164 -12.21 -11.44 -6.95
N PRO A 165 -12.94 -11.58 -5.80
CA PRO A 165 -12.68 -10.80 -4.60
C PRO A 165 -11.57 -11.40 -3.70
N HIS A 166 -11.13 -12.62 -3.94
CA HIS A 166 -10.25 -13.37 -3.03
C HIS A 166 -8.80 -13.48 -3.53
N GLY A 167 -8.55 -13.39 -4.85
CA GLY A 167 -7.21 -13.46 -5.44
C GLY A 167 -6.73 -14.85 -5.80
N LEU A 168 -7.60 -15.87 -5.80
CA LEU A 168 -7.27 -17.16 -6.41
C LEU A 168 -6.95 -16.97 -7.89
N THR A 169 -6.02 -17.78 -8.38
CA THR A 169 -5.52 -17.66 -9.75
C THR A 169 -6.63 -17.84 -10.77
N GLN A 170 -6.80 -16.84 -11.62
CA GLN A 170 -7.77 -16.83 -12.71
C GLN A 170 -7.15 -16.12 -13.91
N MET A 171 -7.31 -16.67 -15.11
CA MET A 171 -6.77 -16.04 -16.32
C MET A 171 -7.33 -14.63 -16.49
N GLY A 172 -6.44 -13.64 -16.67
CA GLY A 172 -6.81 -12.23 -16.76
C GLY A 172 -6.87 -11.48 -15.43
N HIS A 173 -6.88 -12.18 -14.27
CA HIS A 173 -6.78 -11.54 -12.95
C HIS A 173 -5.32 -11.18 -12.65
N HIS A 174 -4.99 -9.90 -12.68
CA HIS A 174 -3.62 -9.43 -12.49
C HIS A 174 -3.56 -8.03 -11.88
N SER A 175 -2.40 -7.70 -11.34
CA SER A 175 -2.04 -6.36 -10.90
C SER A 175 -0.54 -6.12 -11.09
N THR A 176 -0.05 -4.96 -10.69
CA THR A 176 1.38 -4.62 -10.66
C THR A 176 1.77 -4.14 -9.27
N ALA A 177 3.06 -4.20 -8.93
CA ALA A 177 3.53 -3.70 -7.64
C ALA A 177 3.26 -2.20 -7.47
N ARG A 178 3.38 -1.41 -8.55
CA ARG A 178 3.02 0.02 -8.55
C ARG A 178 1.54 0.23 -8.27
N ASP A 179 0.67 -0.47 -8.97
CA ASP A 179 -0.77 -0.30 -8.83
C ASP A 179 -1.25 -0.67 -7.43
N LEU A 180 -0.76 -1.80 -6.88
CA LEU A 180 -1.08 -2.21 -5.51
C LEU A 180 -0.58 -1.18 -4.48
N ALA A 181 0.58 -0.56 -4.70
CA ALA A 181 1.09 0.50 -3.83
C ALA A 181 0.18 1.75 -3.88
N MET A 182 -0.28 2.16 -5.07
CA MET A 182 -1.21 3.29 -5.22
C MET A 182 -2.58 3.00 -4.58
N ILE A 183 -3.10 1.78 -4.75
CA ILE A 183 -4.36 1.34 -4.12
C ILE A 183 -4.20 1.34 -2.60
N ALA A 184 -3.09 0.81 -2.08
CA ALA A 184 -2.79 0.81 -0.65
C ALA A 184 -2.74 2.22 -0.07
N ALA A 185 -1.98 3.14 -0.70
CA ALA A 185 -1.90 4.54 -0.27
C ALA A 185 -3.27 5.25 -0.33
N TYR A 186 -4.12 4.90 -1.30
CA TYR A 186 -5.47 5.44 -1.38
C TYR A 186 -6.34 4.91 -0.23
N GLY A 187 -6.28 3.60 0.06
CA GLY A 187 -7.01 2.97 1.17
C GLY A 187 -6.61 3.53 2.53
N MET A 188 -5.33 3.83 2.75
CA MET A 188 -4.83 4.41 4.01
C MET A 188 -5.42 5.77 4.36
N LYS A 189 -6.14 6.43 3.46
CA LYS A 189 -6.90 7.66 3.76
C LYS A 189 -8.16 7.41 4.58
N TYR A 190 -8.72 6.21 4.51
CA TYR A 190 -9.95 5.82 5.22
C TYR A 190 -9.61 5.24 6.60
N GLN A 191 -10.18 5.81 7.68
CA GLN A 191 -9.94 5.30 9.03
C GLN A 191 -10.34 3.82 9.14
N MET A 192 -11.53 3.47 8.65
CA MET A 192 -12.05 2.10 8.71
C MET A 192 -11.15 1.09 7.95
N PHE A 193 -10.53 1.53 6.85
CA PHE A 193 -9.55 0.69 6.15
C PHE A 193 -8.32 0.45 7.04
N ARG A 194 -7.75 1.52 7.62
CA ARG A 194 -6.58 1.42 8.52
C ARG A 194 -6.85 0.49 9.70
N ASP A 195 -8.02 0.62 10.31
CA ASP A 195 -8.41 -0.20 11.47
C ASP A 195 -8.43 -1.69 11.09
N LYS A 196 -9.07 -2.04 9.95
CA LYS A 196 -9.24 -3.44 9.54
C LYS A 196 -7.96 -4.12 9.06
N VAL A 197 -7.01 -3.39 8.49
CA VAL A 197 -5.74 -3.97 8.02
C VAL A 197 -4.68 -4.12 9.12
N ALA A 198 -4.88 -3.47 10.28
CA ALA A 198 -3.91 -3.44 11.37
C ALA A 198 -4.16 -4.50 12.47
N ASN A 199 -5.28 -5.22 12.42
CA ASN A 199 -5.68 -6.13 13.49
C ASN A 199 -4.85 -7.41 13.53
N ASP A 200 -4.31 -7.75 14.73
CA ASP A 200 -3.63 -9.04 14.98
C ASP A 200 -4.64 -10.15 15.28
N TYR A 201 -5.66 -9.85 16.07
CA TYR A 201 -6.71 -10.79 16.48
C TYR A 201 -8.09 -10.22 16.24
N TYR A 202 -9.04 -11.08 15.91
CA TYR A 202 -10.43 -10.70 15.83
C TYR A 202 -11.33 -11.78 16.41
N LYS A 203 -12.28 -11.40 17.26
CA LYS A 203 -13.33 -12.26 17.78
C LYS A 203 -14.57 -12.04 16.94
N VAL A 204 -14.80 -12.92 15.98
CA VAL A 204 -15.92 -12.86 15.03
C VAL A 204 -17.26 -12.97 15.78
N PRO A 205 -18.12 -11.92 15.74
CA PRO A 205 -19.30 -11.84 16.61
C PRO A 205 -20.54 -12.42 15.90
N TYR A 206 -20.61 -13.74 15.74
CA TYR A 206 -21.84 -14.36 15.25
C TYR A 206 -22.98 -14.15 16.26
N GLN A 207 -24.19 -13.77 15.79
CA GLN A 207 -25.34 -13.53 16.66
C GLN A 207 -26.07 -14.83 17.02
N ASN A 208 -25.99 -15.85 16.18
CA ASN A 208 -26.72 -17.13 16.34
C ASN A 208 -25.84 -18.33 16.63
N ARG A 209 -24.54 -18.13 16.84
CA ARG A 209 -23.60 -19.18 17.31
C ARG A 209 -22.48 -18.59 18.14
N ALA A 210 -21.69 -19.45 18.79
CA ALA A 210 -20.55 -19.02 19.57
C ALA A 210 -19.53 -18.22 18.70
N PRO A 211 -18.96 -17.13 19.24
CA PRO A 211 -17.95 -16.38 18.55
C PRO A 211 -16.67 -17.19 18.33
N VAL A 212 -15.96 -16.90 17.24
CA VAL A 212 -14.71 -17.57 16.87
C VAL A 212 -13.58 -16.56 16.92
N THR A 213 -12.49 -16.86 17.63
CA THR A 213 -11.30 -16.02 17.64
C THR A 213 -10.36 -16.47 16.52
N ILE A 214 -9.98 -15.53 15.67
CA ILE A 214 -9.04 -15.71 14.57
C ILE A 214 -7.82 -14.83 14.76
N ARG A 215 -6.73 -15.17 14.09
CA ARG A 215 -5.49 -14.41 14.14
C ARG A 215 -5.02 -14.06 12.74
N THR A 216 -4.38 -12.90 12.60
CA THR A 216 -3.85 -12.46 11.31
C THR A 216 -2.77 -13.39 10.77
N THR A 217 -2.76 -13.55 9.44
CA THR A 217 -1.67 -14.22 8.71
C THR A 217 -0.43 -13.34 8.55
N ASN A 218 -0.54 -12.05 8.89
CA ASN A 218 0.53 -11.07 8.70
C ASN A 218 1.55 -11.12 9.86
N HIS A 219 2.67 -11.81 9.64
CA HIS A 219 3.75 -11.88 10.63
C HIS A 219 4.36 -10.52 10.96
N PHE A 220 4.29 -9.56 10.03
CA PHE A 220 4.80 -8.22 10.24
C PHE A 220 4.07 -7.49 11.37
N ILE A 221 2.73 -7.64 11.45
CA ILE A 221 1.92 -7.17 12.58
C ILE A 221 2.21 -8.00 13.83
N ARG A 222 2.21 -9.35 13.68
CA ARG A 222 2.42 -10.28 14.82
C ARG A 222 3.76 -10.09 15.51
N ASN A 223 4.82 -9.79 14.75
CA ASN A 223 6.17 -9.59 15.28
C ASN A 223 6.42 -8.15 15.76
N LYS A 224 5.38 -7.30 15.73
CA LYS A 224 5.39 -5.93 16.25
C LYS A 224 6.55 -5.08 15.71
N TYR A 225 6.78 -5.12 14.40
CA TYR A 225 7.70 -4.17 13.78
C TYR A 225 7.28 -2.74 14.16
N PRO A 226 8.21 -1.86 14.60
CA PRO A 226 7.87 -0.55 15.10
C PRO A 226 7.04 0.27 14.11
N GLY A 227 5.83 0.66 14.53
CA GLY A 227 4.89 1.41 13.70
C GLY A 227 4.10 0.56 12.68
N ALA A 228 4.25 -0.78 12.67
CA ALA A 228 3.50 -1.66 11.78
C ALA A 228 1.99 -1.44 11.91
N ASN A 229 1.32 -1.19 10.78
CA ASN A 229 -0.12 -0.93 10.72
C ASN A 229 -0.81 -1.56 9.49
N GLY A 230 -0.22 -2.59 8.93
CA GLY A 230 -0.85 -3.35 7.84
C GLY A 230 0.18 -3.99 6.92
N LEU A 231 -0.24 -4.48 5.74
CA LEU A 231 -1.57 -4.49 5.16
C LEU A 231 -2.06 -5.93 4.93
N LYS A 232 -1.49 -6.63 3.93
CA LYS A 232 -2.01 -7.94 3.50
C LYS A 232 -0.93 -8.87 2.97
N THR A 233 -1.03 -10.14 3.31
CA THR A 233 -0.25 -11.25 2.76
C THR A 233 -0.97 -11.93 1.60
N GLY A 234 -0.24 -12.62 0.74
CA GLY A 234 -0.81 -13.46 -0.30
C GLY A 234 0.10 -14.62 -0.66
N PHE A 235 -0.50 -15.71 -1.09
CA PHE A 235 0.20 -16.84 -1.69
C PHE A 235 -0.76 -17.60 -2.62
N THR A 236 -0.31 -17.97 -3.77
CA THR A 236 -0.81 -19.06 -4.61
C THR A 236 0.40 -19.64 -5.35
N ASN A 237 0.30 -20.88 -5.85
CA ASN A 237 1.40 -21.47 -6.62
C ASN A 237 1.83 -20.61 -7.83
N ALA A 238 0.89 -19.87 -8.44
CA ALA A 238 1.16 -19.00 -9.58
C ALA A 238 1.69 -17.62 -9.19
N ALA A 239 1.39 -17.14 -7.99
CA ALA A 239 1.81 -15.81 -7.51
C ALA A 239 3.14 -15.86 -6.75
N GLY A 240 3.49 -16.99 -6.15
CA GLY A 240 4.53 -17.07 -5.14
C GLY A 240 4.14 -16.32 -3.86
N GLU A 241 5.13 -16.05 -3.03
CA GLU A 241 4.96 -15.33 -1.77
C GLU A 241 4.79 -13.82 -2.01
N CYS A 242 3.66 -13.25 -1.58
CA CYS A 242 3.34 -11.82 -1.74
C CYS A 242 3.09 -11.16 -0.39
N LEU A 243 3.51 -9.89 -0.28
CA LEU A 243 3.29 -9.05 0.90
C LEU A 243 3.08 -7.60 0.50
N ILE A 244 2.09 -6.96 1.11
CA ILE A 244 2.00 -5.51 1.19
C ILE A 244 2.13 -5.17 2.66
N ALA A 245 3.25 -4.53 3.04
CA ALA A 245 3.51 -4.11 4.41
C ALA A 245 3.50 -2.59 4.51
N SER A 246 3.04 -2.08 5.66
CA SER A 246 3.11 -0.65 5.96
C SER A 246 3.46 -0.40 7.41
N ALA A 247 4.10 0.75 7.64
CA ALA A 247 4.37 1.28 8.96
C ALA A 247 4.30 2.80 8.95
N THR A 248 3.90 3.38 10.09
CA THR A 248 3.89 4.82 10.30
C THR A 248 4.80 5.19 11.46
N ARG A 249 5.74 6.12 11.22
CA ARG A 249 6.63 6.68 12.24
C ARG A 249 6.74 8.19 12.06
N ASN A 250 6.61 8.95 13.13
CA ASN A 250 6.74 10.41 13.13
C ASN A 250 5.92 11.12 12.03
N GLY A 251 4.72 10.62 11.75
CA GLY A 251 3.82 11.17 10.74
C GLY A 251 4.09 10.73 9.30
N HIS A 252 5.14 9.95 9.03
CA HIS A 252 5.43 9.39 7.70
C HIS A 252 4.93 7.95 7.62
N THR A 253 4.16 7.65 6.59
CA THR A 253 3.68 6.29 6.30
C THR A 253 4.41 5.70 5.10
N MET A 254 5.18 4.62 5.33
CA MET A 254 5.84 3.86 4.27
C MET A 254 5.02 2.64 3.92
N ILE A 255 4.90 2.35 2.63
CA ILE A 255 4.27 1.13 2.10
C ILE A 255 5.26 0.44 1.17
N VAL A 256 5.51 -0.85 1.41
CA VAL A 256 6.26 -1.72 0.51
C VAL A 256 5.34 -2.81 -0.04
N VAL A 257 5.37 -2.98 -1.36
CA VAL A 257 4.71 -4.08 -2.08
C VAL A 257 5.79 -5.01 -2.61
N MET A 258 5.69 -6.29 -2.29
CA MET A 258 6.60 -7.35 -2.68
C MET A 258 5.81 -8.50 -3.29
N LEU A 259 6.10 -8.84 -4.54
CA LEU A 259 5.41 -9.89 -5.30
C LEU A 259 6.42 -10.96 -5.70
N ASN A 260 6.06 -12.23 -5.43
CA ASN A 260 6.92 -13.39 -5.62
C ASN A 260 8.28 -13.19 -4.94
N ASP A 261 8.27 -13.13 -3.61
CA ASP A 261 9.42 -12.82 -2.78
C ASP A 261 9.50 -13.78 -1.58
N ASP A 262 10.36 -14.76 -1.67
CA ASP A 262 10.53 -15.78 -0.62
C ASP A 262 11.13 -15.21 0.69
N ASN A 263 11.78 -14.03 0.63
CA ASN A 263 12.36 -13.34 1.77
C ASN A 263 11.52 -12.13 2.24
N ARG A 264 10.26 -12.03 1.78
CA ARG A 264 9.36 -10.87 1.98
C ARG A 264 9.34 -10.29 3.41
N TRP A 265 9.54 -11.11 4.45
CA TRP A 265 9.48 -10.65 5.84
C TRP A 265 10.69 -9.80 6.24
N ASP A 266 11.90 -10.30 5.97
CA ASP A 266 13.15 -9.62 6.30
C ASP A 266 13.39 -8.44 5.36
N GLU A 267 13.09 -8.61 4.08
CA GLU A 267 13.24 -7.56 3.09
C GLU A 267 12.24 -6.42 3.33
N ALA A 268 11.00 -6.70 3.75
CA ALA A 268 10.04 -5.64 4.11
C ALA A 268 10.55 -4.75 5.24
N VAL A 269 11.20 -5.33 6.27
CA VAL A 269 11.85 -4.56 7.35
C VAL A 269 12.91 -3.63 6.76
N GLN A 270 13.80 -4.17 5.92
CA GLN A 270 14.91 -3.42 5.31
C GLN A 270 14.38 -2.26 4.44
N PHE A 271 13.36 -2.51 3.61
CA PHE A 271 12.78 -1.48 2.74
C PHE A 271 12.04 -0.39 3.53
N LEU A 272 11.30 -0.75 4.55
CA LEU A 272 10.62 0.24 5.39
C LEU A 272 11.62 1.08 6.17
N ASP A 273 12.66 0.48 6.74
CA ASP A 273 13.75 1.21 7.40
C ASP A 273 14.49 2.13 6.40
N TYR A 274 14.72 1.66 5.18
CA TYR A 274 15.30 2.48 4.11
C TYR A 274 14.41 3.72 3.82
N GLY A 275 13.10 3.53 3.68
CA GLY A 275 12.16 4.62 3.48
C GLY A 275 12.18 5.64 4.63
N PHE A 276 12.18 5.17 5.88
CA PHE A 276 12.29 6.05 7.06
C PHE A 276 13.62 6.79 7.14
N LYS A 277 14.75 6.15 6.77
CA LYS A 277 16.05 6.82 6.67
C LYS A 277 16.03 7.93 5.63
N LEU A 278 15.45 7.70 4.46
CA LEU A 278 15.32 8.73 3.42
C LEU A 278 14.51 9.94 3.89
N ARG A 279 13.63 9.78 4.88
CA ARG A 279 12.83 10.86 5.50
C ARG A 279 13.46 11.42 6.77
N GLY A 280 14.64 10.95 7.17
CA GLY A 280 15.29 11.39 8.41
C GLY A 280 14.53 11.01 9.68
N VAL A 281 13.76 9.93 9.63
CA VAL A 281 12.94 9.44 10.76
C VAL A 281 13.75 8.53 11.68
N ILE A 282 14.76 7.81 11.15
CA ILE A 282 15.70 6.95 11.88
C ILE A 282 17.10 7.11 11.35
#